data_6e5916f717ea256d97f9e162100630e7
#
_entry.id   6e5916f717ea256d97f9e162100630e7
#
_cell.length_a   1.000
_cell.length_b   1.000
_cell.length_c   1.000
_cell.angle_alpha   90.00
_cell.angle_beta   90.00
_cell.angle_gamma   90.00
#
_symmetry.space_group_name_H-M   'P 1'
#
loop_
_entity.id
_entity.type
_entity.pdbx_description
1 polymer ?
#
loop_
_entity_poly.entity_id
_entity_poly.type
_entity_poly.pdbx_seq_one_letter_code
_entity_poly.pdbx_strand_id
1 'polypeptide(L)'
;MLSVLSMILAGLALYFYRRRFRLSRSSGEKRLDLFSVCLLSAVAGWLCAVLFTPFAPTKVVPEVSVLRPLGTNDVKSDTLLVMRGTAGYRTTILVRKVTDDGTSGYEEIWTYASVNIVDRSAADAQSIMIKYVEVGNNDDWRSWWFAMSMVPDKDLRYEFRVNKSEIENFVTSKS
;
A
#
# COMPACT_ATOMS: atom_id res chain seq x y z
N MET A 1 17.44 6.67 -8.29
CA MET A 1 18.48 7.62 -8.72
C MET A 1 18.82 8.67 -7.67
N LEU A 2 17.86 9.26 -6.96
CA LEU A 2 18.16 10.23 -5.89
C LEU A 2 19.12 9.65 -4.83
N SER A 3 18.95 8.38 -4.48
CA SER A 3 19.84 7.65 -3.59
C SER A 3 21.27 7.53 -4.15
N VAL A 4 21.39 7.27 -5.45
CA VAL A 4 22.70 7.19 -6.11
C VAL A 4 23.36 8.57 -6.18
N LEU A 5 22.59 9.61 -6.51
CA LEU A 5 23.08 10.97 -6.56
C LEU A 5 23.53 11.46 -5.17
N SER A 6 22.74 11.19 -4.13
CA SER A 6 23.11 11.53 -2.75
C SER A 6 24.34 10.76 -2.26
N MET A 7 24.50 9.49 -2.65
CA MET A 7 25.72 8.72 -2.40
C MET A 7 26.94 9.36 -3.06
N ILE A 8 26.81 9.76 -4.34
CA ILE A 8 27.89 10.40 -5.09
C ILE A 8 28.26 11.74 -4.43
N LEU A 9 27.27 12.57 -4.11
CA LEU A 9 27.47 13.87 -3.47
C LEU A 9 28.10 13.74 -2.09
N ALA A 10 27.61 12.81 -1.26
CA ALA A 10 28.20 12.55 0.06
C ALA A 10 29.65 12.01 -0.06
N GLY A 11 29.90 11.12 -1.01
CA GLY A 11 31.24 10.60 -1.31
C GLY A 11 32.20 11.71 -1.76
N LEU A 12 31.76 12.59 -2.65
CA LEU A 12 32.53 13.76 -3.10
C LEU A 12 32.79 14.72 -1.94
N ALA A 13 31.79 15.05 -1.15
CA ALA A 13 31.93 15.93 0.00
C ALA A 13 32.98 15.42 1.00
N LEU A 14 32.88 14.12 1.33
CA LEU A 14 33.86 13.47 2.22
C LEU A 14 35.24 13.38 1.61
N TYR A 15 35.37 13.14 0.29
CA TYR A 15 36.65 13.17 -0.41
C TYR A 15 37.32 14.56 -0.35
N PHE A 16 36.54 15.63 -0.64
CA PHE A 16 37.06 17.00 -0.57
C PHE A 16 37.41 17.41 0.85
N TYR A 17 36.60 17.05 1.85
CA TYR A 17 36.88 17.28 3.26
C TYR A 17 38.25 16.67 3.64
N ARG A 18 38.50 15.41 3.26
CA ARG A 18 39.75 14.71 3.51
C ARG A 18 40.92 15.32 2.80
N ARG A 19 40.77 15.70 1.53
CA ARG A 19 41.84 16.37 0.76
C ARG A 19 42.26 17.67 1.41
N ARG A 20 41.34 18.41 1.99
CA ARG A 20 41.58 19.69 2.65
C ARG A 20 42.30 19.53 3.99
N PHE A 21 42.00 18.48 4.73
CA PHE A 21 42.58 18.25 6.07
C PHE A 21 43.78 17.30 6.08
N ARG A 22 44.45 17.03 4.97
CA ARG A 22 45.70 16.26 4.75
C ARG A 22 46.24 15.60 6.02
N LEU A 23 45.57 14.60 6.53
CA LEU A 23 46.11 13.75 7.58
C LEU A 23 47.01 12.71 6.91
N SER A 24 48.32 12.76 7.24
CA SER A 24 49.28 11.73 6.85
C SER A 24 48.96 10.44 7.59
N ARG A 25 48.32 9.47 6.89
CA ARG A 25 47.89 8.20 7.47
C ARG A 25 48.51 7.03 6.72
N SER A 26 48.68 5.92 7.45
CA SER A 26 49.18 4.66 6.90
C SER A 26 48.26 4.06 5.84
N SER A 27 48.76 3.13 5.02
CA SER A 27 47.97 2.51 3.94
C SER A 27 46.77 1.71 4.44
N GLY A 28 46.86 1.11 5.63
CA GLY A 28 45.76 0.40 6.28
C GLY A 28 44.60 1.31 6.69
N GLU A 29 44.95 2.44 7.29
CA GLU A 29 43.99 3.47 7.68
C GLU A 29 43.24 4.07 6.48
N LYS A 30 43.90 4.20 5.32
CA LYS A 30 43.27 4.69 4.07
C LYS A 30 42.17 3.74 3.56
N ARG A 31 42.38 2.43 3.70
CA ARG A 31 41.35 1.46 3.30
C ARG A 31 40.13 1.48 4.21
N LEU A 32 40.39 1.55 5.54
CA LEU A 32 39.32 1.66 6.54
C LEU A 32 38.47 2.90 6.34
N ASP A 33 39.12 3.97 6.00
CA ASP A 33 38.50 5.25 5.73
C ASP A 33 37.66 5.24 4.45
N LEU A 34 38.14 4.62 3.38
CA LEU A 34 37.35 4.47 2.15
C LEU A 34 36.06 3.68 2.40
N PHE A 35 36.18 2.58 3.15
CA PHE A 35 35.04 1.77 3.55
C PHE A 35 34.03 2.60 4.36
N SER A 36 34.48 3.37 5.34
CA SER A 36 33.63 4.25 6.16
C SER A 36 32.92 5.31 5.31
N VAL A 37 33.58 5.88 4.33
CA VAL A 37 32.99 6.84 3.39
C VAL A 37 31.90 6.18 2.56
N CYS A 38 32.14 4.99 2.00
CA CYS A 38 31.15 4.25 1.22
C CYS A 38 29.93 3.89 2.08
N LEU A 39 30.16 3.40 3.31
CA LEU A 39 29.09 3.04 4.24
C LEU A 39 28.21 4.24 4.61
N LEU A 40 28.84 5.36 4.99
CA LEU A 40 28.11 6.58 5.34
C LEU A 40 27.32 7.13 4.14
N SER A 41 27.91 7.08 2.93
CA SER A 41 27.23 7.51 1.72
C SER A 41 26.01 6.62 1.40
N ALA A 42 26.14 5.30 1.60
CA ALA A 42 25.04 4.36 1.42
C ALA A 42 23.91 4.61 2.41
N VAL A 43 24.23 4.81 3.69
CA VAL A 43 23.24 5.12 4.73
C VAL A 43 22.55 6.46 4.44
N ALA A 44 23.29 7.49 4.07
CA ALA A 44 22.72 8.79 3.71
C ALA A 44 21.78 8.68 2.50
N GLY A 45 22.18 7.93 1.47
CA GLY A 45 21.36 7.69 0.29
C GLY A 45 20.06 6.95 0.62
N TRP A 46 20.15 5.93 1.48
CA TRP A 46 18.99 5.20 1.94
C TRP A 46 18.02 6.08 2.76
N LEU A 47 18.55 6.87 3.71
CA LEU A 47 17.75 7.81 4.50
C LEU A 47 17.05 8.85 3.60
N CYS A 48 17.75 9.40 2.61
CA CYS A 48 17.13 10.30 1.64
C CYS A 48 15.99 9.59 0.88
N ALA A 49 16.19 8.36 0.40
CA ALA A 49 15.15 7.63 -0.30
C ALA A 49 13.90 7.42 0.57
N VAL A 50 14.08 7.07 1.84
CA VAL A 50 12.97 6.90 2.81
C VAL A 50 12.26 8.22 3.07
N LEU A 51 12.99 9.31 3.32
CA LEU A 51 12.41 10.62 3.61
C LEU A 51 11.61 11.19 2.43
N PHE A 52 12.01 10.87 1.20
CA PHE A 52 11.32 11.34 0.00
C PHE A 52 10.24 10.38 -0.52
N THR A 53 10.06 9.21 0.08
CA THR A 53 8.99 8.25 -0.30
C THR A 53 7.59 8.86 -0.35
N PRO A 54 7.17 9.78 0.56
CA PRO A 54 5.85 10.42 0.48
C PRO A 54 5.61 11.25 -0.78
N PHE A 55 6.66 11.63 -1.50
CA PHE A 55 6.59 12.39 -2.75
C PHE A 55 6.71 11.51 -3.99
N ALA A 56 6.76 10.18 -3.81
CA ALA A 56 6.82 9.25 -4.90
C ALA A 56 5.53 9.32 -5.75
N PRO A 57 5.64 9.20 -7.08
CA PRO A 57 4.45 9.16 -7.92
C PRO A 57 3.64 7.90 -7.61
N THR A 58 2.32 8.08 -7.44
CA THR A 58 1.38 7.00 -7.19
C THR A 58 0.34 6.92 -8.31
N LYS A 59 -0.28 5.76 -8.45
CA LYS A 59 -1.46 5.56 -9.32
C LYS A 59 -2.52 4.77 -8.58
N VAL A 60 -3.78 5.00 -8.95
CA VAL A 60 -4.90 4.25 -8.39
C VAL A 60 -5.21 3.06 -9.31
N VAL A 61 -5.19 1.87 -8.77
CA VAL A 61 -5.49 0.63 -9.48
C VAL A 61 -6.79 0.04 -8.91
N PRO A 62 -7.81 -0.23 -9.73
CA PRO A 62 -8.99 -0.95 -9.30
C PRO A 62 -8.72 -2.46 -9.29
N GLU A 63 -8.93 -3.10 -8.16
CA GLU A 63 -8.95 -4.56 -8.00
C GLU A 63 -10.40 -5.02 -7.96
N VAL A 64 -10.82 -5.81 -8.95
CA VAL A 64 -12.20 -6.31 -9.07
C VAL A 64 -12.27 -7.72 -8.55
N SER A 65 -13.16 -7.97 -7.59
CA SER A 65 -13.43 -9.30 -7.05
C SER A 65 -14.91 -9.65 -7.18
N VAL A 66 -15.20 -10.87 -7.58
CA VAL A 66 -16.56 -11.40 -7.66
C VAL A 66 -17.02 -11.85 -6.29
N LEU A 67 -18.23 -11.47 -5.89
CA LEU A 67 -18.84 -11.85 -4.63
C LEU A 67 -19.76 -13.05 -4.80
N ARG A 68 -19.82 -13.91 -3.76
CA ARG A 68 -20.75 -15.01 -3.63
C ARG A 68 -21.54 -14.92 -2.32
N PRO A 69 -22.73 -15.50 -2.24
CA PRO A 69 -23.49 -15.60 -0.99
C PRO A 69 -22.65 -16.19 0.14
N LEU A 70 -22.79 -15.62 1.32
CA LEU A 70 -22.04 -16.06 2.51
C LEU A 70 -22.40 -17.49 2.91
N GLY A 71 -23.70 -17.86 2.79
CA GLY A 71 -24.12 -19.25 3.00
C GLY A 71 -23.89 -19.78 4.42
N THR A 72 -23.86 -18.91 5.42
CA THR A 72 -23.72 -19.29 6.85
C THR A 72 -25.10 -19.43 7.48
N ASN A 73 -25.24 -20.29 8.53
CA ASN A 73 -26.51 -20.52 9.21
C ASN A 73 -27.06 -19.27 9.93
N ASP A 74 -26.19 -18.28 10.21
CA ASP A 74 -26.52 -17.07 10.96
C ASP A 74 -26.94 -15.89 10.06
N VAL A 75 -26.89 -16.07 8.73
CA VAL A 75 -27.14 -15.01 7.76
C VAL A 75 -28.11 -15.54 6.70
N LYS A 76 -28.97 -14.69 6.16
CA LYS A 76 -29.88 -15.07 5.08
C LYS A 76 -29.10 -15.68 3.91
N SER A 77 -29.66 -16.72 3.28
CA SER A 77 -29.00 -17.48 2.23
C SER A 77 -28.46 -16.64 1.06
N ASP A 78 -29.07 -15.48 0.82
CA ASP A 78 -28.76 -14.60 -0.31
C ASP A 78 -27.86 -13.43 0.08
N THR A 79 -27.45 -13.35 1.35
CA THR A 79 -26.62 -12.24 1.83
C THR A 79 -25.20 -12.35 1.25
N LEU A 80 -24.78 -11.30 0.56
CA LEU A 80 -23.44 -11.18 -0.03
C LEU A 80 -22.48 -10.40 0.87
N LEU A 81 -23.02 -9.50 1.70
CA LEU A 81 -22.24 -8.55 2.46
C LEU A 81 -22.83 -8.39 3.86
N VAL A 82 -22.01 -8.55 4.87
CA VAL A 82 -22.32 -8.19 6.26
C VAL A 82 -21.45 -7.04 6.69
N MET A 83 -22.07 -5.91 7.04
CA MET A 83 -21.37 -4.75 7.56
C MET A 83 -21.55 -4.65 9.07
N ARG A 84 -20.44 -4.62 9.79
CA ARG A 84 -20.41 -4.37 11.24
C ARG A 84 -19.74 -3.03 11.47
N GLY A 85 -20.52 -2.00 11.76
CA GLY A 85 -19.99 -0.68 12.11
C GLY A 85 -19.81 -0.54 13.62
N THR A 86 -18.65 -0.17 14.08
CA THR A 86 -18.49 0.46 15.39
C THR A 86 -18.68 1.95 15.21
N ALA A 87 -19.59 2.56 15.98
CA ALA A 87 -19.89 3.97 15.88
C ALA A 87 -18.58 4.80 15.91
N GLY A 88 -18.26 5.40 14.78
CA GLY A 88 -17.32 6.49 14.66
C GLY A 88 -16.09 6.28 13.78
N TYR A 89 -15.43 5.12 13.66
CA TYR A 89 -14.09 5.11 13.06
C TYR A 89 -13.67 3.88 12.24
N ARG A 90 -14.32 2.74 12.35
CA ARG A 90 -13.88 1.52 11.68
C ARG A 90 -15.06 0.69 11.20
N THR A 91 -15.04 0.31 9.95
CA THR A 91 -16.03 -0.60 9.37
C THR A 91 -15.38 -1.97 9.17
N THR A 92 -16.04 -2.99 9.69
CA THR A 92 -15.70 -4.38 9.42
C THR A 92 -16.69 -4.91 8.40
N ILE A 93 -16.20 -5.51 7.33
CA ILE A 93 -17.01 -6.02 6.22
C ILE A 93 -16.65 -7.48 6.05
N LEU A 94 -17.64 -8.35 6.17
CA LEU A 94 -17.49 -9.77 5.87
C LEU A 94 -18.04 -10.04 4.46
N VAL A 95 -17.22 -10.63 3.62
CA VAL A 95 -17.57 -11.02 2.24
C VAL A 95 -17.04 -12.39 1.93
N ARG A 96 -17.61 -13.03 0.90
CA ARG A 96 -17.07 -14.25 0.30
C ARG A 96 -16.64 -13.94 -1.12
N LYS A 97 -15.34 -13.99 -1.37
CA LYS A 97 -14.76 -13.71 -2.69
C LYS A 97 -14.46 -15.00 -3.45
N VAL A 98 -14.50 -14.90 -4.77
CA VAL A 98 -13.94 -15.91 -5.65
C VAL A 98 -12.47 -15.57 -5.88
N THR A 99 -11.61 -16.52 -5.56
CA THR A 99 -10.16 -16.42 -5.80
C THR A 99 -9.85 -16.77 -7.28
N ASP A 100 -8.69 -16.37 -7.77
CA ASP A 100 -8.27 -16.59 -9.17
C ASP A 100 -8.24 -18.06 -9.58
N ASP A 101 -8.07 -18.98 -8.63
CA ASP A 101 -8.14 -20.43 -8.83
C ASP A 101 -9.58 -20.97 -8.89
N GLY A 102 -10.59 -20.12 -8.81
CA GLY A 102 -12.01 -20.46 -8.82
C GLY A 102 -12.55 -20.94 -7.47
N THR A 103 -11.72 -21.06 -6.44
CA THR A 103 -12.18 -21.33 -5.08
C THR A 103 -12.86 -20.10 -4.48
N SER A 104 -13.67 -20.28 -3.45
CA SER A 104 -14.27 -19.15 -2.75
C SER A 104 -13.86 -19.15 -1.28
N GLY A 105 -13.36 -18.01 -0.82
CA GLY A 105 -12.91 -17.79 0.55
C GLY A 105 -13.68 -16.68 1.24
N TYR A 106 -13.84 -16.81 2.56
CA TYR A 106 -14.34 -15.71 3.40
C TYR A 106 -13.22 -14.72 3.67
N GLU A 107 -13.54 -13.44 3.60
CA GLU A 107 -12.61 -12.37 3.93
C GLU A 107 -13.29 -11.36 4.85
N GLU A 108 -12.64 -11.06 5.95
CA GLU A 108 -13.03 -10.00 6.87
C GLU A 108 -12.15 -8.77 6.60
N ILE A 109 -12.77 -7.74 6.03
CA ILE A 109 -12.10 -6.51 5.66
C ILE A 109 -12.26 -5.50 6.80
N TRP A 110 -11.13 -5.08 7.35
CA TRP A 110 -11.08 -4.05 8.39
C TRP A 110 -10.57 -2.76 7.76
N THR A 111 -11.43 -1.79 7.60
CA THR A 111 -11.06 -0.60 6.85
C THR A 111 -11.45 0.70 7.53
N TYR A 112 -10.59 1.69 7.33
CA TYR A 112 -10.87 3.11 7.55
C TYR A 112 -11.19 3.84 6.24
N ALA A 113 -11.02 3.16 5.11
CA ALA A 113 -11.33 3.69 3.80
C ALA A 113 -12.85 3.85 3.64
N SER A 114 -13.25 4.73 2.75
CA SER A 114 -14.65 4.95 2.43
C SER A 114 -15.26 3.71 1.78
N VAL A 115 -16.46 3.35 2.24
CA VAL A 115 -17.23 2.25 1.68
C VAL A 115 -18.41 2.84 0.94
N ASN A 116 -18.53 2.53 -0.34
CA ASN A 116 -19.64 2.97 -1.19
C ASN A 116 -20.43 1.76 -1.66
N ILE A 117 -21.74 1.81 -1.52
CA ILE A 117 -22.64 0.79 -1.99
C ILE A 117 -23.42 1.34 -3.17
N VAL A 118 -23.24 0.74 -4.32
CA VAL A 118 -23.92 1.10 -5.56
C VAL A 118 -24.99 0.04 -5.83
N ASP A 119 -26.25 0.49 -5.90
CA ASP A 119 -27.38 -0.40 -6.20
C ASP A 119 -27.27 -0.94 -7.63
N ARG A 120 -27.37 -2.24 -7.76
CA ARG A 120 -27.28 -2.92 -9.04
C ARG A 120 -28.63 -2.90 -9.75
N SER A 121 -28.71 -2.20 -10.84
CA SER A 121 -29.96 -2.01 -11.59
C SER A 121 -30.31 -3.11 -12.61
N ALA A 122 -29.34 -3.99 -12.95
CA ALA A 122 -29.54 -5.05 -13.94
C ALA A 122 -29.62 -6.42 -13.27
N ALA A 123 -30.69 -7.16 -13.49
CA ALA A 123 -30.93 -8.48 -12.90
C ALA A 123 -29.87 -9.54 -13.23
N ASP A 124 -29.11 -9.35 -14.32
CA ASP A 124 -28.13 -10.32 -14.81
C ASP A 124 -26.67 -9.97 -14.53
N ALA A 125 -26.40 -8.84 -13.91
CA ALA A 125 -25.02 -8.46 -13.61
C ALA A 125 -24.52 -9.14 -12.34
N GLN A 126 -23.32 -9.67 -12.38
CA GLN A 126 -22.67 -10.34 -11.25
C GLN A 126 -22.35 -9.33 -10.13
N SER A 127 -22.57 -9.73 -8.88
CA SER A 127 -22.21 -8.90 -7.73
C SER A 127 -20.70 -8.84 -7.59
N ILE A 128 -20.16 -7.62 -7.50
CA ILE A 128 -18.72 -7.37 -7.48
C ILE A 128 -18.34 -6.40 -6.37
N MET A 129 -17.11 -6.58 -5.88
CA MET A 129 -16.42 -5.61 -5.05
C MET A 129 -15.27 -5.02 -5.87
N ILE A 130 -15.17 -3.70 -5.88
CA ILE A 130 -14.06 -2.97 -6.47
C ILE A 130 -13.28 -2.31 -5.32
N LYS A 131 -12.07 -2.76 -5.13
CA LYS A 131 -11.12 -2.17 -4.19
C LYS A 131 -10.20 -1.22 -4.96
N TYR A 132 -10.18 0.04 -4.59
CA TYR A 132 -9.29 1.04 -5.18
C TYR A 132 -8.05 1.17 -4.32
N VAL A 133 -6.92 0.72 -4.85
CA VAL A 133 -5.62 0.72 -4.16
C VAL A 133 -4.72 1.78 -4.78
N GLU A 134 -4.14 2.62 -3.95
CA GLU A 134 -3.08 3.52 -4.36
C GLU A 134 -1.75 2.76 -4.26
N VAL A 135 -1.08 2.59 -5.39
CA VAL A 135 0.19 1.87 -5.51
C VAL A 135 1.25 2.77 -6.13
N GLY A 136 2.51 2.43 -5.92
CA GLY A 136 3.61 3.15 -6.57
C GLY A 136 3.53 3.08 -8.10
N ASN A 137 3.67 4.22 -8.77
CA ASN A 137 3.62 4.30 -10.24
C ASN A 137 5.01 4.14 -10.85
N ASN A 138 5.39 2.91 -11.19
CA ASN A 138 6.68 2.61 -11.81
C ASN A 138 6.78 3.11 -13.27
N ASP A 139 5.66 3.41 -13.92
CA ASP A 139 5.63 3.88 -15.31
C ASP A 139 5.92 5.38 -15.41
N ASP A 140 5.85 6.10 -14.31
CA ASP A 140 6.22 7.53 -14.26
C ASP A 140 7.75 7.67 -14.25
N TRP A 141 8.31 8.51 -15.13
CA TRP A 141 9.75 8.75 -15.19
C TRP A 141 10.34 9.22 -13.84
N ARG A 142 9.54 9.89 -13.00
CA ARG A 142 9.93 10.32 -11.66
C ARG A 142 10.18 9.15 -10.70
N SER A 143 9.61 7.97 -10.97
CA SER A 143 9.80 6.77 -10.15
C SER A 143 11.27 6.40 -9.98
N TRP A 144 12.11 6.73 -10.98
CA TRP A 144 13.55 6.47 -10.95
C TRP A 144 14.29 7.20 -9.82
N TRP A 145 13.67 8.25 -9.27
CA TRP A 145 14.24 9.04 -8.18
C TRP A 145 13.91 8.49 -6.80
N PHE A 146 12.92 7.61 -6.69
CA PHE A 146 12.38 7.11 -5.45
C PHE A 146 12.65 5.61 -5.28
N ALA A 147 12.62 5.15 -4.01
CA ALA A 147 12.62 3.73 -3.70
C ALA A 147 11.18 3.19 -3.79
N MET A 148 10.70 2.94 -5.00
CA MET A 148 9.30 2.57 -5.27
C MET A 148 8.84 1.33 -4.50
N SER A 149 9.74 0.39 -4.19
CA SER A 149 9.45 -0.77 -3.36
C SER A 149 9.12 -0.45 -1.89
N MET A 150 9.38 0.79 -1.46
CA MET A 150 9.06 1.27 -0.11
C MET A 150 7.76 2.09 -0.06
N VAL A 151 7.13 2.35 -1.21
CA VAL A 151 5.82 3.01 -1.25
C VAL A 151 4.78 2.00 -0.79
N PRO A 152 4.12 2.22 0.37
CA PRO A 152 3.13 1.28 0.85
C PRO A 152 1.86 1.37 0.00
N ASP A 153 1.26 0.22 -0.27
CA ASP A 153 -0.06 0.17 -0.86
C ASP A 153 -1.08 0.71 0.15
N LYS A 154 -1.98 1.55 -0.34
CA LYS A 154 -2.98 2.20 0.50
C LYS A 154 -4.38 1.99 -0.07
N ASP A 155 -5.24 1.40 0.73
CA ASP A 155 -6.65 1.28 0.40
C ASP A 155 -7.33 2.65 0.48
N LEU A 156 -7.85 3.13 -0.65
CA LEU A 156 -8.51 4.42 -0.74
C LEU A 156 -10.02 4.32 -0.50
N ARG A 157 -10.65 3.36 -1.15
CA ARG A 157 -12.09 3.12 -1.05
C ARG A 157 -12.46 1.72 -1.51
N TYR A 158 -13.62 1.27 -1.02
CA TYR A 158 -14.28 0.05 -1.46
C TYR A 158 -15.62 0.43 -2.10
N GLU A 159 -15.92 -0.14 -3.26
CA GLU A 159 -17.18 0.03 -3.96
C GLU A 159 -17.82 -1.35 -4.12
N PHE A 160 -19.01 -1.52 -3.56
CA PHE A 160 -19.79 -2.76 -3.65
C PHE A 160 -20.94 -2.52 -4.61
N ARG A 161 -20.97 -3.27 -5.71
CA ARG A 161 -22.09 -3.28 -6.65
C ARG A 161 -22.95 -4.51 -6.38
N VAL A 162 -23.95 -4.33 -5.52
CA VAL A 162 -24.81 -5.38 -4.99
C VAL A 162 -26.25 -4.86 -4.86
N ASN A 163 -27.24 -5.75 -4.81
CA ASN A 163 -28.59 -5.31 -4.48
C ASN A 163 -28.69 -5.00 -2.99
N LYS A 164 -29.46 -4.00 -2.62
CA LYS A 164 -29.66 -3.63 -1.21
C LYS A 164 -30.24 -4.74 -0.36
N SER A 165 -31.05 -5.62 -0.96
CA SER A 165 -31.61 -6.80 -0.29
C SER A 165 -30.57 -7.86 0.11
N GLU A 166 -29.39 -7.83 -0.53
CA GLU A 166 -28.27 -8.76 -0.31
C GLU A 166 -27.30 -8.26 0.78
N ILE A 167 -27.62 -7.13 1.41
CA ILE A 167 -26.80 -6.49 2.44
C ILE A 167 -27.42 -6.69 3.80
N GLU A 168 -26.65 -7.17 4.75
CA GLU A 168 -27.03 -7.22 6.15
C GLU A 168 -26.19 -6.25 6.96
N ASN A 169 -26.86 -5.31 7.64
CA ASN A 169 -26.22 -4.30 8.46
C ASN A 169 -26.39 -4.62 9.94
N PHE A 170 -25.31 -4.94 10.62
CA PHE A 170 -25.27 -5.02 12.07
C PHE A 170 -24.71 -3.71 12.64
N VAL A 171 -25.59 -2.81 13.06
CA VAL A 171 -25.19 -1.65 13.83
C VAL A 171 -25.13 -2.09 15.30
N THR A 172 -23.92 -2.29 15.80
CA THR A 172 -23.74 -2.43 17.26
C THR A 172 -23.95 -1.06 17.87
N SER A 173 -25.15 -0.78 18.37
CA SER A 173 -25.36 0.37 19.24
C SER A 173 -24.55 0.11 20.52
N LYS A 174 -23.58 0.92 20.81
CA LYS A 174 -23.00 0.97 22.15
C LYS A 174 -24.09 1.41 23.11
N SER A 175 -24.56 0.48 23.94
CA SER A 175 -25.19 0.81 25.21
C SER A 175 -24.15 1.43 26.15
#